data_8f79f7f7c4016a279dd6a4cb258db01f
#
_entry.id   8f79f7f7c4016a279dd6a4cb258db01f
#
_cell.length_a   1.000
_cell.length_b   1.000
_cell.length_c   1.000
_cell.angle_alpha   90.00
_cell.angle_beta   90.00
_cell.angle_gamma   90.00
#
_symmetry.space_group_name_H-M   'P 1'
#
loop_
_entity.id
_entity.type
_entity.pdbx_description
1 polymer ?
#
loop_
_entity_poly.entity_id
_entity_poly.type
_entity_poly.pdbx_seq_one_letter_code
_entity_poly.pdbx_strand_id
1 'polypeptide(L)'
;MAVFTWGTIKDWNGDDLNDTLRGLAEDRRKAMDVHDSIGGIDVKSGWEGEGARAAGDALGRLKDSCAHHLGLIGDLIEATSAAQDGVNEVKTMVAEIRSLAEGNGLTIGEDGSVQANLHATAERESVNRVILRMLQPIMKECAEFIERACKRAAEVDSAYTSALAAVSEGRDSDPEGFDDLTPGLSNLPKQGASTEEVAAWWRSLTEKERKAILKRAKDEIAEGHGHDGKYAALGNLDGIMPSARAEINEARFRKDLEGLKRRKQEILDKAAERGKNISRVSQDLYGSPRITLTDDEIKEIDSIDAKCSDLESINDTLKKKYGEGPNGQTHLYLYDPANGQPGHEMTHAAVAVGDLDNADHVATYMPGKDTTVHGSLGGMTDQMARLKERSET
;
A
#
# COMPACT_ATOMS: atom_id res chain seq x y z
N MET A 1 -9.67 32.09 -2.30
CA MET A 1 -8.59 31.15 -2.63
C MET A 1 -7.28 31.82 -2.35
N ALA A 2 -6.41 31.21 -1.57
CA ALA A 2 -5.03 31.68 -1.41
C ALA A 2 -4.32 31.60 -2.77
N VAL A 3 -3.59 32.63 -3.14
CA VAL A 3 -2.77 32.64 -4.36
C VAL A 3 -1.39 32.14 -3.96
N PHE A 4 -1.07 30.90 -4.33
CA PHE A 4 0.24 30.32 -4.10
C PHE A 4 1.21 30.78 -5.20
N THR A 5 2.35 31.28 -4.77
CA THR A 5 3.46 31.68 -5.63
C THR A 5 4.67 30.81 -5.37
N TRP A 6 5.66 30.83 -6.27
CA TRP A 6 6.92 30.10 -6.03
C TRP A 6 7.55 30.47 -4.68
N GLY A 7 7.58 31.76 -4.34
CA GLY A 7 8.11 32.23 -3.07
C GLY A 7 7.42 31.63 -1.85
N THR A 8 6.12 31.28 -1.97
CA THR A 8 5.39 30.66 -0.86
C THR A 8 5.59 29.16 -0.77
N ILE A 9 5.73 28.44 -1.91
CA ILE A 9 5.81 26.98 -1.91
C ILE A 9 7.24 26.43 -1.84
N LYS A 10 8.24 27.22 -2.24
CA LYS A 10 9.64 26.78 -2.30
C LYS A 10 10.21 26.28 -0.96
N ASP A 11 9.66 26.79 0.14
CA ASP A 11 10.10 26.48 1.49
C ASP A 11 9.01 25.71 2.30
N TRP A 12 8.01 25.18 1.61
CA TRP A 12 6.99 24.35 2.25
C TRP A 12 7.62 23.17 2.95
N ASN A 13 7.17 22.94 4.17
CA ASN A 13 7.51 21.73 4.92
C ASN A 13 6.24 21.14 5.57
N GLY A 14 6.26 19.87 5.88
CA GLY A 14 5.15 19.15 6.52
C GLY A 14 5.36 18.91 8.02
N ASP A 15 6.32 19.57 8.66
CA ASP A 15 6.71 19.27 10.05
C ASP A 15 5.57 19.56 11.03
N ASP A 16 4.86 20.67 10.87
CA ASP A 16 3.70 21.03 11.69
C ASP A 16 2.54 20.03 11.51
N LEU A 17 2.34 19.49 10.30
CA LEU A 17 1.35 18.45 10.04
C LEU A 17 1.74 17.12 10.69
N ASN A 18 3.03 16.78 10.72
CA ASN A 18 3.55 15.61 11.45
C ASN A 18 3.28 15.71 12.95
N ASP A 19 3.49 16.87 13.54
CA ASP A 19 3.26 17.10 14.95
C ASP A 19 1.77 17.04 15.28
N THR A 20 0.93 17.61 14.41
CA THR A 20 -0.53 17.53 14.50
C THR A 20 -1.00 16.08 14.44
N LEU A 21 -0.52 15.28 13.49
CA LEU A 21 -0.87 13.85 13.37
C LEU A 21 -0.49 13.06 14.61
N ARG A 22 0.69 13.32 15.20
CA ARG A 22 1.09 12.69 16.46
C ARG A 22 0.13 13.03 17.60
N GLY A 23 -0.25 14.29 17.72
CA GLY A 23 -1.21 14.74 18.73
C GLY A 23 -2.58 14.07 18.55
N LEU A 24 -3.11 14.06 17.35
CA LEU A 24 -4.39 13.43 17.03
C LEU A 24 -4.39 11.92 17.29
N ALA A 25 -3.30 11.22 16.97
CA ALA A 25 -3.16 9.80 17.26
C ALA A 25 -3.14 9.50 18.77
N GLU A 26 -2.50 10.37 19.56
CA GLU A 26 -2.50 10.26 21.02
C GLU A 26 -3.89 10.54 21.61
N ASP A 27 -4.57 11.57 21.13
CA ASP A 27 -5.91 11.92 21.61
C ASP A 27 -6.95 10.84 21.23
N ARG A 28 -6.79 10.24 20.05
CA ARG A 28 -7.59 9.10 19.64
C ARG A 28 -7.42 7.91 20.59
N ARG A 29 -6.16 7.58 20.95
CA ARG A 29 -5.90 6.49 21.89
C ARG A 29 -6.57 6.76 23.25
N LYS A 30 -6.45 7.97 23.78
CA LYS A 30 -7.14 8.37 25.04
C LYS A 30 -8.65 8.21 24.92
N ALA A 31 -9.25 8.62 23.81
CA ALA A 31 -10.68 8.50 23.57
C ALA A 31 -11.12 7.02 23.44
N MET A 32 -10.30 6.15 22.84
CA MET A 32 -10.54 4.71 22.81
C MET A 32 -10.52 4.09 24.21
N ASP A 33 -9.51 4.43 25.04
CA ASP A 33 -9.41 3.95 26.42
C ASP A 33 -10.66 4.35 27.24
N VAL A 34 -11.19 5.56 27.02
CA VAL A 34 -12.45 6.02 27.66
C VAL A 34 -13.66 5.22 27.14
N HIS A 35 -13.77 5.04 25.83
CA HIS A 35 -14.85 4.25 25.22
C HIS A 35 -14.89 2.82 25.75
N ASP A 36 -13.73 2.15 25.83
CA ASP A 36 -13.61 0.79 26.35
C ASP A 36 -13.91 0.72 27.85
N SER A 37 -13.48 1.72 28.62
CA SER A 37 -13.80 1.83 30.04
C SER A 37 -15.32 1.95 30.26
N ILE A 38 -16.02 2.74 29.46
CA ILE A 38 -17.49 2.85 29.49
C ILE A 38 -18.13 1.50 29.12
N GLY A 39 -17.60 0.81 28.11
CA GLY A 39 -18.07 -0.52 27.68
C GLY A 39 -17.94 -1.60 28.75
N GLY A 40 -16.96 -1.47 29.63
CA GLY A 40 -16.71 -2.38 30.77
C GLY A 40 -17.59 -2.14 31.99
N ILE A 41 -18.40 -1.06 32.02
CA ILE A 41 -19.28 -0.79 33.14
C ILE A 41 -20.53 -1.68 33.07
N ASP A 42 -20.62 -2.69 33.93
CA ASP A 42 -21.79 -3.56 34.06
C ASP A 42 -22.82 -2.97 35.04
N VAL A 43 -23.87 -2.38 34.49
CA VAL A 43 -25.00 -1.83 35.27
C VAL A 43 -25.99 -2.91 35.66
N LYS A 44 -25.90 -4.13 35.12
CA LYS A 44 -26.89 -5.18 35.25
C LYS A 44 -26.63 -6.15 36.43
N SER A 45 -25.46 -6.16 37.00
CA SER A 45 -25.10 -7.09 38.07
C SER A 45 -25.69 -6.64 39.42
N GLY A 46 -26.94 -7.02 39.67
CA GLY A 46 -27.55 -6.87 40.98
C GLY A 46 -28.31 -5.56 41.21
N TRP A 47 -28.49 -4.70 40.18
CA TRP A 47 -29.28 -3.49 40.27
C TRP A 47 -30.47 -3.56 39.30
N GLU A 48 -31.71 -3.43 39.83
CA GLU A 48 -32.97 -3.51 39.07
C GLU A 48 -33.85 -2.26 39.29
N GLY A 49 -34.77 -2.00 38.37
CA GLY A 49 -35.75 -0.93 38.45
C GLY A 49 -35.49 0.23 37.47
N GLU A 50 -36.25 1.33 37.65
CA GLU A 50 -36.18 2.49 36.74
C GLU A 50 -34.82 3.20 36.77
N GLY A 51 -34.20 3.26 37.95
CA GLY A 51 -32.87 3.85 38.11
C GLY A 51 -31.79 3.08 37.33
N ALA A 52 -31.84 1.75 37.34
CA ALA A 52 -30.90 0.91 36.59
C ALA A 52 -31.08 1.09 35.07
N ARG A 53 -32.33 1.18 34.61
CA ARG A 53 -32.64 1.46 33.19
C ARG A 53 -32.13 2.83 32.76
N ALA A 54 -32.42 3.87 33.56
CA ALA A 54 -31.95 5.24 33.27
C ALA A 54 -30.42 5.35 33.24
N ALA A 55 -29.71 4.62 34.13
CA ALA A 55 -28.24 4.55 34.10
C ALA A 55 -27.72 3.83 32.87
N GLY A 56 -28.34 2.73 32.47
CA GLY A 56 -28.00 2.00 31.23
C GLY A 56 -28.18 2.86 29.99
N ASP A 57 -29.28 3.58 29.88
CA ASP A 57 -29.55 4.51 28.77
C ASP A 57 -28.56 5.68 28.75
N ALA A 58 -28.17 6.20 29.92
CA ALA A 58 -27.16 7.26 30.02
C ALA A 58 -25.76 6.77 29.55
N LEU A 59 -25.37 5.58 29.95
CA LEU A 59 -24.12 4.96 29.51
C LEU A 59 -24.15 4.66 28.01
N GLY A 60 -25.29 4.21 27.48
CA GLY A 60 -25.48 4.03 26.03
C GLY A 60 -25.21 5.32 25.26
N ARG A 61 -25.90 6.42 25.67
CA ARG A 61 -25.68 7.74 25.03
C ARG A 61 -24.24 8.25 25.15
N LEU A 62 -23.61 8.00 26.29
CA LEU A 62 -22.20 8.39 26.48
C LEU A 62 -21.29 7.60 25.57
N LYS A 63 -21.52 6.30 25.39
CA LYS A 63 -20.78 5.43 24.46
C LYS A 63 -20.96 5.88 23.01
N ASP A 64 -22.20 6.19 22.61
CA ASP A 64 -22.49 6.69 21.26
C ASP A 64 -21.78 8.05 21.02
N SER A 65 -21.78 8.94 22.02
CA SER A 65 -21.05 10.21 21.93
C SER A 65 -19.54 10.00 21.81
N CYS A 66 -18.96 9.08 22.57
CA CYS A 66 -17.54 8.74 22.44
C CYS A 66 -17.21 8.14 21.05
N ALA A 67 -18.08 7.27 20.54
CA ALA A 67 -17.91 6.69 19.20
C ALA A 67 -17.96 7.77 18.11
N HIS A 68 -18.89 8.74 18.22
CA HIS A 68 -18.94 9.88 17.30
C HIS A 68 -17.67 10.73 17.36
N HIS A 69 -17.15 11.06 18.55
CA HIS A 69 -15.91 11.82 18.69
C HIS A 69 -14.69 11.05 18.12
N LEU A 70 -14.66 9.72 18.31
CA LEU A 70 -13.64 8.89 17.69
C LEU A 70 -13.68 8.94 16.16
N GLY A 71 -14.88 8.99 15.59
CA GLY A 71 -15.08 9.21 14.14
C GLY A 71 -14.49 10.55 13.70
N LEU A 72 -14.85 11.64 14.36
CA LEU A 72 -14.33 12.99 14.02
C LEU A 72 -12.80 13.09 14.13
N ILE A 73 -12.18 12.46 15.16
CA ILE A 73 -10.72 12.40 15.26
C ILE A 73 -10.14 11.58 14.11
N GLY A 74 -10.80 10.51 13.72
CA GLY A 74 -10.42 9.70 12.56
C GLY A 74 -10.40 10.53 11.27
N ASP A 75 -11.46 11.28 11.02
CA ASP A 75 -11.59 12.16 9.85
C ASP A 75 -10.52 13.26 9.85
N LEU A 76 -10.18 13.83 11.03
CA LEU A 76 -9.08 14.79 11.17
C LEU A 76 -7.72 14.18 10.84
N ILE A 77 -7.46 12.97 11.31
CA ILE A 77 -6.23 12.23 10.99
C ILE A 77 -6.14 11.99 9.49
N GLU A 78 -7.22 11.54 8.87
CA GLU A 78 -7.28 11.28 7.42
C GLU A 78 -7.00 12.57 6.63
N ALA A 79 -7.69 13.64 6.94
CA ALA A 79 -7.52 14.94 6.27
C ALA A 79 -6.10 15.50 6.43
N THR A 80 -5.55 15.46 7.66
CA THR A 80 -4.21 15.99 7.94
C THR A 80 -3.13 15.17 7.24
N SER A 81 -3.32 13.89 7.16
CA SER A 81 -2.41 12.97 6.48
C SER A 81 -2.42 13.19 4.97
N ALA A 82 -3.60 13.33 4.35
CA ALA A 82 -3.73 13.68 2.94
C ALA A 82 -3.07 15.03 2.61
N ALA A 83 -3.23 16.02 3.49
CA ALA A 83 -2.54 17.30 3.34
C ALA A 83 -1.01 17.15 3.40
N GLN A 84 -0.51 16.31 4.30
CA GLN A 84 0.93 16.02 4.41
C GLN A 84 1.50 15.38 3.15
N ASP A 85 0.79 14.39 2.59
CA ASP A 85 1.22 13.75 1.34
C ASP A 85 1.23 14.76 0.18
N GLY A 86 0.21 15.61 0.09
CA GLY A 86 0.16 16.69 -0.87
C GLY A 86 1.32 17.70 -0.72
N VAL A 87 1.67 18.06 0.52
CA VAL A 87 2.85 18.90 0.81
C VAL A 87 4.15 18.21 0.35
N ASN A 88 4.30 16.91 0.61
CA ASN A 88 5.48 16.15 0.19
C ASN A 88 5.59 16.05 -1.34
N GLU A 89 4.46 15.91 -2.05
CA GLU A 89 4.42 15.97 -3.51
C GLU A 89 4.89 17.33 -4.03
N VAL A 90 4.37 18.42 -3.48
CA VAL A 90 4.81 19.79 -3.86
C VAL A 90 6.30 19.97 -3.57
N LYS A 91 6.82 19.49 -2.44
CA LYS A 91 8.26 19.51 -2.13
C LYS A 91 9.10 18.77 -3.18
N THR A 92 8.63 17.63 -3.63
CA THR A 92 9.30 16.86 -4.69
C THR A 92 9.32 17.66 -5.99
N MET A 93 8.20 18.24 -6.40
CA MET A 93 8.12 19.12 -7.57
C MET A 93 9.08 20.31 -7.44
N VAL A 94 9.13 20.95 -6.28
CA VAL A 94 10.06 22.07 -6.02
C VAL A 94 11.52 21.63 -6.16
N ALA A 95 11.87 20.46 -5.65
CA ALA A 95 13.24 19.92 -5.76
C ALA A 95 13.60 19.63 -7.23
N GLU A 96 12.70 19.06 -7.99
CA GLU A 96 12.88 18.80 -9.43
C GLU A 96 13.02 20.09 -10.23
N ILE A 97 12.19 21.10 -9.96
CA ILE A 97 12.27 22.43 -10.59
C ILE A 97 13.63 23.10 -10.30
N ARG A 98 14.09 23.05 -9.04
CA ARG A 98 15.41 23.57 -8.65
C ARG A 98 16.52 22.85 -9.40
N SER A 99 16.48 21.52 -9.42
CA SER A 99 17.48 20.70 -10.13
C SER A 99 17.52 21.02 -11.63
N LEU A 100 16.34 21.16 -12.26
CA LEU A 100 16.24 21.53 -13.68
C LEU A 100 16.81 22.95 -13.94
N ALA A 101 16.50 23.92 -13.09
CA ALA A 101 17.00 25.28 -13.21
C ALA A 101 18.52 25.36 -13.00
N GLU A 102 19.03 24.80 -11.91
CA GLU A 102 20.46 24.79 -11.56
C GLU A 102 21.30 24.05 -12.59
N GLY A 103 20.82 22.88 -13.06
CA GLY A 103 21.51 22.09 -14.08
C GLY A 103 21.67 22.80 -15.43
N ASN A 104 20.84 23.83 -15.68
CA ASN A 104 20.86 24.62 -16.92
C ASN A 104 21.32 26.09 -16.71
N GLY A 105 21.87 26.41 -15.53
CA GLY A 105 22.35 27.78 -15.24
C GLY A 105 21.24 28.80 -15.20
N LEU A 106 20.03 28.40 -14.78
CA LEU A 106 18.89 29.29 -14.59
C LEU A 106 18.72 29.67 -13.13
N THR A 107 18.11 30.80 -12.85
CA THR A 107 17.66 31.24 -11.53
C THR A 107 16.16 31.47 -11.54
N ILE A 108 15.52 31.18 -10.40
CA ILE A 108 14.08 31.34 -10.19
C ILE A 108 13.89 32.48 -9.18
N GLY A 109 13.20 33.52 -9.60
CA GLY A 109 12.82 34.64 -8.73
C GLY A 109 11.72 34.28 -7.74
N GLU A 110 11.53 35.09 -6.69
CA GLU A 110 10.46 34.90 -5.70
C GLU A 110 9.05 34.88 -6.32
N ASP A 111 8.88 35.57 -7.40
CA ASP A 111 7.65 35.66 -8.20
C ASP A 111 7.46 34.46 -9.16
N GLY A 112 8.43 33.52 -9.18
CA GLY A 112 8.44 32.39 -10.11
C GLY A 112 9.00 32.72 -11.49
N SER A 113 9.54 33.93 -11.71
CA SER A 113 10.19 34.27 -12.96
C SER A 113 11.48 33.47 -13.15
N VAL A 114 11.67 32.90 -14.34
CA VAL A 114 12.86 32.12 -14.68
C VAL A 114 13.82 32.95 -15.50
N GLN A 115 15.06 33.09 -15.05
CA GLN A 115 16.08 33.92 -15.68
C GLN A 115 17.37 33.14 -15.93
N ALA A 116 18.05 33.41 -17.04
CA ALA A 116 19.35 32.81 -17.31
C ALA A 116 20.48 33.63 -16.66
N ASN A 117 21.42 32.95 -16.00
CA ASN A 117 22.61 33.56 -15.43
C ASN A 117 23.61 33.91 -16.56
N LEU A 118 23.45 35.05 -17.17
CA LEU A 118 24.33 35.52 -18.25
C LEU A 118 25.30 36.57 -17.71
N HIS A 119 26.60 36.36 -17.95
CA HIS A 119 27.59 37.41 -17.65
C HIS A 119 27.47 38.57 -18.68
N ALA A 120 26.99 39.69 -18.21
CA ALA A 120 26.83 40.91 -19.02
C ALA A 120 28.15 41.60 -19.27
N THR A 121 28.83 41.25 -20.38
CA THR A 121 29.91 42.04 -20.95
C THR A 121 29.53 42.42 -22.37
N ALA A 122 29.77 43.66 -22.77
CA ALA A 122 29.38 44.19 -24.09
C ALA A 122 29.93 43.37 -25.28
N GLU A 123 31.06 42.69 -25.10
CA GLU A 123 31.69 41.84 -26.10
C GLU A 123 30.98 40.51 -26.33
N ARG A 124 30.06 40.09 -25.44
CA ARG A 124 29.36 38.80 -25.48
C ARG A 124 27.87 38.88 -25.85
N GLU A 125 27.38 40.05 -26.26
CA GLU A 125 25.95 40.24 -26.52
C GLU A 125 25.39 39.32 -27.60
N SER A 126 26.15 39.02 -28.64
CA SER A 126 25.77 38.09 -29.70
C SER A 126 25.73 36.63 -29.22
N VAL A 127 26.67 36.25 -28.37
CA VAL A 127 26.75 34.91 -27.76
C VAL A 127 25.60 34.72 -26.76
N ASN A 128 25.35 35.71 -25.93
CA ASN A 128 24.25 35.71 -24.97
C ASN A 128 22.88 35.53 -25.66
N ARG A 129 22.66 36.16 -26.82
CA ARG A 129 21.44 36.00 -27.63
C ARG A 129 21.28 34.55 -28.13
N VAL A 130 22.34 33.90 -28.51
CA VAL A 130 22.32 32.47 -28.94
C VAL A 130 22.00 31.58 -27.74
N ILE A 131 22.69 31.80 -26.62
CA ILE A 131 22.46 31.03 -25.38
C ILE A 131 21.02 31.20 -24.91
N LEU A 132 20.49 32.41 -24.86
CA LEU A 132 19.09 32.65 -24.47
C LEU A 132 18.11 31.94 -25.40
N ARG A 133 18.37 31.90 -26.71
CA ARG A 133 17.49 31.15 -27.63
C ARG A 133 17.53 29.65 -27.39
N MET A 134 18.67 29.12 -27.00
CA MET A 134 18.81 27.66 -26.65
C MET A 134 18.15 27.36 -25.32
N LEU A 135 18.20 28.27 -24.35
CA LEU A 135 17.60 28.06 -23.01
C LEU A 135 16.10 28.34 -22.98
N GLN A 136 15.55 29.06 -23.97
CA GLN A 136 14.14 29.46 -24.01
C GLN A 136 13.14 28.29 -23.81
N PRO A 137 13.31 27.08 -24.44
CA PRO A 137 12.45 25.96 -24.20
C PRO A 137 12.51 25.47 -22.74
N ILE A 138 13.70 25.40 -22.16
CA ILE A 138 13.93 24.94 -20.78
C ILE A 138 13.35 25.96 -19.78
N MET A 139 13.51 27.27 -20.04
CA MET A 139 12.91 28.31 -19.22
C MET A 139 11.38 28.20 -19.23
N LYS A 140 10.79 27.92 -20.40
CA LYS A 140 9.34 27.72 -20.54
C LYS A 140 8.90 26.47 -19.78
N GLU A 141 9.62 25.36 -19.89
CA GLU A 141 9.35 24.13 -19.15
C GLU A 141 9.41 24.34 -17.64
N CYS A 142 10.44 25.04 -17.14
CA CYS A 142 10.53 25.44 -15.73
C CYS A 142 9.32 26.29 -15.30
N ALA A 143 8.92 27.27 -16.09
CA ALA A 143 7.78 28.15 -15.78
C ALA A 143 6.46 27.34 -15.71
N GLU A 144 6.21 26.47 -16.66
CA GLU A 144 5.04 25.57 -16.68
C GLU A 144 5.05 24.59 -15.48
N PHE A 145 6.24 24.15 -15.08
CA PHE A 145 6.37 23.26 -13.93
C PHE A 145 6.11 24.01 -12.61
N ILE A 146 6.60 25.26 -12.48
CA ILE A 146 6.28 26.15 -11.34
C ILE A 146 4.76 26.38 -11.25
N GLU A 147 4.10 26.67 -12.37
CA GLU A 147 2.65 26.86 -12.41
C GLU A 147 1.89 25.63 -11.92
N ARG A 148 2.29 24.42 -12.36
CA ARG A 148 1.71 23.16 -11.89
C ARG A 148 1.92 22.94 -10.39
N ALA A 149 3.12 23.23 -9.87
CA ALA A 149 3.41 23.12 -8.45
C ALA A 149 2.57 24.07 -7.60
N CYS A 150 2.43 25.34 -8.04
CA CYS A 150 1.57 26.32 -7.37
C CYS A 150 0.08 25.92 -7.40
N LYS A 151 -0.39 25.40 -8.53
CA LYS A 151 -1.76 24.87 -8.66
C LYS A 151 -1.99 23.71 -7.72
N ARG A 152 -1.05 22.76 -7.66
CA ARG A 152 -1.13 21.62 -6.74
C ARG A 152 -1.17 22.05 -5.28
N ALA A 153 -0.35 23.03 -4.89
CA ALA A 153 -0.38 23.62 -3.56
C ALA A 153 -1.75 24.21 -3.20
N ALA A 154 -2.38 24.92 -4.15
CA ALA A 154 -3.72 25.48 -3.95
C ALA A 154 -4.80 24.38 -3.80
N GLU A 155 -4.70 23.29 -4.52
CA GLU A 155 -5.58 22.14 -4.40
C GLU A 155 -5.46 21.48 -3.01
N VAL A 156 -4.23 21.27 -2.53
CA VAL A 156 -3.96 20.69 -1.19
C VAL A 156 -4.54 21.60 -0.10
N ASP A 157 -4.28 22.90 -0.13
CA ASP A 157 -4.79 23.86 0.86
C ASP A 157 -6.33 23.91 0.87
N SER A 158 -6.95 23.95 -0.31
CA SER A 158 -8.41 23.99 -0.46
C SER A 158 -9.07 22.71 0.08
N ALA A 159 -8.51 21.54 -0.24
CA ALA A 159 -9.02 20.27 0.20
C ALA A 159 -8.93 20.12 1.72
N TYR A 160 -7.78 20.47 2.31
CA TYR A 160 -7.57 20.43 3.76
C TYR A 160 -8.50 21.39 4.50
N THR A 161 -8.63 22.63 4.02
CA THR A 161 -9.55 23.62 4.60
C THR A 161 -11.00 23.13 4.58
N SER A 162 -11.43 22.51 3.47
CA SER A 162 -12.78 21.97 3.34
C SER A 162 -13.05 20.81 4.31
N ALA A 163 -12.08 19.93 4.49
CA ALA A 163 -12.18 18.81 5.42
C ALA A 163 -12.24 19.30 6.89
N LEU A 164 -11.39 20.26 7.26
CA LEU A 164 -11.42 20.87 8.59
C LEU A 164 -12.79 21.54 8.89
N ALA A 165 -13.36 22.21 7.89
CA ALA A 165 -14.69 22.82 8.01
C ALA A 165 -15.78 21.76 8.21
N ALA A 166 -15.75 20.65 7.47
CA ALA A 166 -16.70 19.55 7.62
C ALA A 166 -16.66 18.94 9.03
N VAL A 167 -15.47 18.66 9.55
CA VAL A 167 -15.29 18.14 10.91
C VAL A 167 -15.76 19.14 11.97
N SER A 168 -15.48 20.45 11.80
CA SER A 168 -15.90 21.49 12.74
C SER A 168 -17.42 21.64 12.83
N GLU A 169 -18.15 21.31 11.78
CA GLU A 169 -19.61 21.33 11.71
C GLU A 169 -20.24 20.00 12.18
N GLY A 170 -19.43 19.04 12.65
CA GLY A 170 -19.89 17.72 13.10
C GLY A 170 -20.51 16.88 11.97
N ARG A 171 -20.26 17.27 10.72
CA ARG A 171 -20.65 16.48 9.54
C ARG A 171 -19.59 15.42 9.30
N ASP A 172 -20.04 14.18 9.05
CA ASP A 172 -19.15 13.19 8.46
C ASP A 172 -18.58 13.82 7.18
N SER A 173 -17.28 13.97 7.11
CA SER A 173 -16.63 14.41 5.88
C SER A 173 -16.89 13.30 4.86
N ASP A 174 -17.76 13.58 3.88
CA ASP A 174 -17.92 12.70 2.73
C ASP A 174 -16.63 12.85 1.91
N PRO A 175 -15.81 11.80 1.78
CA PRO A 175 -14.46 11.92 1.23
C PRO A 175 -14.44 12.09 -0.29
N GLU A 176 -15.57 12.37 -0.96
CA GLU A 176 -15.64 12.54 -2.42
C GLU A 176 -14.69 13.62 -2.99
N GLY A 177 -14.15 14.51 -2.16
CA GLY A 177 -13.11 15.49 -2.57
C GLY A 177 -11.68 15.01 -2.35
N PHE A 178 -11.47 13.90 -1.64
CA PHE A 178 -10.16 13.32 -1.29
C PHE A 178 -9.84 12.03 -2.04
N ASP A 179 -10.68 11.58 -2.95
CA ASP A 179 -10.45 10.33 -3.72
C ASP A 179 -9.16 10.37 -4.55
N ASP A 180 -8.65 11.57 -4.89
CA ASP A 180 -7.35 11.76 -5.53
C ASP A 180 -6.20 12.05 -4.52
N LEU A 181 -6.54 12.45 -3.30
CA LEU A 181 -5.60 12.58 -2.21
C LEU A 181 -5.69 11.27 -1.43
N THR A 182 -4.85 10.33 -1.77
CA THR A 182 -4.70 9.07 -1.03
C THR A 182 -4.75 9.36 0.46
N PRO A 183 -5.69 8.77 1.23
CA PRO A 183 -5.69 8.95 2.68
C PRO A 183 -4.30 8.66 3.16
N GLY A 184 -3.61 9.68 3.65
CA GLY A 184 -2.24 9.53 4.07
C GLY A 184 -2.18 8.64 5.27
N LEU A 185 -2.07 7.39 5.04
CA LEU A 185 -1.60 6.44 6.02
C LEU A 185 -0.10 6.64 6.20
N SER A 186 0.29 7.92 6.31
CA SER A 186 1.66 8.39 6.55
C SER A 186 2.25 7.84 7.85
N ASN A 187 1.43 7.20 8.69
CA ASN A 187 1.84 6.54 9.92
C ASN A 187 1.96 5.02 9.77
N LEU A 188 2.24 4.52 8.57
CA LEU A 188 2.65 3.11 8.45
C LEU A 188 3.83 2.82 9.38
N PRO A 189 3.86 1.64 10.02
CA PRO A 189 4.99 1.26 10.86
C PRO A 189 6.31 1.42 10.11
N LYS A 190 7.29 2.01 10.76
CA LYS A 190 8.63 2.16 10.16
C LYS A 190 9.21 0.78 9.88
N GLN A 191 10.03 0.69 8.84
CA GLN A 191 10.79 -0.52 8.58
C GLN A 191 11.64 -0.85 9.81
N GLY A 192 11.48 -2.06 10.35
CA GLY A 192 12.15 -2.48 11.59
C GLY A 192 11.41 -2.14 12.89
N ALA A 193 10.16 -1.66 12.83
CA ALA A 193 9.31 -1.54 14.01
C ALA A 193 9.10 -2.92 14.66
N SER A 194 9.00 -2.94 16.00
CA SER A 194 8.75 -4.18 16.73
C SER A 194 7.33 -4.70 16.48
N THR A 195 7.13 -5.99 16.68
CA THR A 195 5.80 -6.63 16.57
C THR A 195 4.77 -5.94 17.46
N GLU A 196 5.18 -5.51 18.66
CA GLU A 196 4.31 -4.82 19.62
C GLU A 196 3.90 -3.43 19.11
N GLU A 197 4.83 -2.68 18.53
CA GLU A 197 4.54 -1.37 17.92
C GLU A 197 3.59 -1.49 16.74
N VAL A 198 3.82 -2.48 15.87
CA VAL A 198 2.94 -2.75 14.73
C VAL A 198 1.55 -3.18 15.20
N ALA A 199 1.47 -4.08 16.19
CA ALA A 199 0.19 -4.52 16.75
C ALA A 199 -0.57 -3.38 17.44
N ALA A 200 0.12 -2.50 18.15
CA ALA A 200 -0.47 -1.31 18.76
C ALA A 200 -1.02 -0.36 17.69
N TRP A 201 -0.24 -0.12 16.63
CA TRP A 201 -0.68 0.68 15.50
C TRP A 201 -1.91 0.06 14.82
N TRP A 202 -1.89 -1.24 14.49
CA TRP A 202 -3.03 -1.91 13.83
C TRP A 202 -4.30 -1.87 14.69
N ARG A 203 -4.17 -2.06 16.01
CA ARG A 203 -5.29 -1.95 16.94
C ARG A 203 -5.85 -0.53 17.06
N SER A 204 -5.00 0.48 16.90
CA SER A 204 -5.45 1.89 16.93
C SER A 204 -6.29 2.32 15.74
N LEU A 205 -6.29 1.54 14.64
CA LEU A 205 -7.05 1.83 13.43
C LEU A 205 -8.53 1.47 13.60
N THR A 206 -9.42 2.30 13.07
CA THR A 206 -10.84 1.95 12.91
C THR A 206 -11.01 0.85 11.86
N GLU A 207 -12.19 0.24 11.84
CA GLU A 207 -12.54 -0.75 10.81
C GLU A 207 -12.51 -0.14 9.39
N LYS A 208 -12.95 1.12 9.24
CA LYS A 208 -12.91 1.86 7.96
C LYS A 208 -11.48 2.03 7.47
N GLU A 209 -10.56 2.43 8.36
CA GLU A 209 -9.13 2.59 8.02
C GLU A 209 -8.47 1.25 7.68
N ARG A 210 -8.74 0.20 8.43
CA ARG A 210 -8.25 -1.15 8.10
C ARG A 210 -8.72 -1.60 6.72
N LYS A 211 -10.00 -1.36 6.38
CA LYS A 211 -10.54 -1.63 5.04
C LYS A 211 -9.87 -0.79 3.97
N ALA A 212 -9.61 0.50 4.23
CA ALA A 212 -8.89 1.38 3.31
C ALA A 212 -7.45 0.90 3.07
N ILE A 213 -6.72 0.49 4.12
CA ILE A 213 -5.39 -0.11 4.02
C ILE A 213 -5.42 -1.37 3.15
N LEU A 214 -6.36 -2.28 3.41
CA LEU A 214 -6.48 -3.52 2.63
C LEU A 214 -6.82 -3.23 1.16
N LYS A 215 -7.71 -2.27 0.90
CA LYS A 215 -8.00 -1.81 -0.47
C LYS A 215 -6.73 -1.29 -1.13
N ARG A 216 -6.01 -0.38 -0.47
CA ARG A 216 -4.78 0.22 -1.00
C ARG A 216 -3.69 -0.82 -1.27
N ALA A 217 -3.51 -1.77 -0.37
CA ALA A 217 -2.59 -2.89 -0.60
C ALA A 217 -2.96 -3.69 -1.86
N LYS A 218 -4.25 -3.95 -2.07
CA LYS A 218 -4.73 -4.64 -3.29
C LYS A 218 -4.54 -3.80 -4.54
N ASP A 219 -4.74 -2.49 -4.46
CA ASP A 219 -4.54 -1.56 -5.57
C ASP A 219 -3.06 -1.54 -5.97
N GLU A 220 -2.12 -1.38 -5.02
CA GLU A 220 -0.67 -1.48 -5.27
C GLU A 220 -0.30 -2.82 -5.93
N ILE A 221 -0.85 -3.93 -5.43
CA ILE A 221 -0.62 -5.25 -6.01
C ILE A 221 -1.16 -5.32 -7.46
N ALA A 222 -2.35 -4.78 -7.72
CA ALA A 222 -2.95 -4.75 -9.04
C ALA A 222 -2.14 -3.90 -10.03
N GLU A 223 -1.59 -2.79 -9.59
CA GLU A 223 -0.71 -1.89 -10.35
C GLU A 223 0.68 -2.48 -10.63
N GLY A 224 1.06 -3.56 -9.95
CA GLY A 224 2.36 -4.24 -10.12
C GLY A 224 3.36 -3.99 -9.00
N HIS A 225 2.98 -3.26 -7.96
CA HIS A 225 3.79 -2.94 -6.78
C HIS A 225 3.62 -3.95 -5.63
N GLY A 226 3.33 -5.20 -5.95
CA GLY A 226 3.11 -6.25 -4.95
C GLY A 226 4.33 -6.58 -4.07
N HIS A 227 5.53 -6.24 -4.51
CA HIS A 227 6.78 -6.55 -3.81
C HIS A 227 7.48 -5.33 -3.23
N ASP A 228 7.26 -4.14 -3.78
CA ASP A 228 7.87 -2.88 -3.36
C ASP A 228 6.86 -1.86 -2.82
N GLY A 229 5.56 -2.17 -2.91
CA GLY A 229 4.47 -1.35 -2.38
C GLY A 229 4.48 -1.30 -0.86
N LYS A 230 4.26 -0.12 -0.31
CA LYS A 230 4.27 0.12 1.14
C LYS A 230 3.15 -0.64 1.87
N TYR A 231 1.97 -0.69 1.26
CA TYR A 231 0.81 -1.38 1.81
C TYR A 231 0.84 -2.88 1.53
N ALA A 232 1.32 -3.26 0.36
CA ALA A 232 1.51 -4.66 0.00
C ALA A 232 2.51 -5.36 0.95
N ALA A 233 3.53 -4.63 1.45
CA ALA A 233 4.50 -5.13 2.42
C ALA A 233 3.88 -5.54 3.77
N LEU A 234 2.72 -4.96 4.14
CA LEU A 234 2.02 -5.28 5.38
C LEU A 234 1.58 -6.75 5.48
N GLY A 235 1.40 -7.43 4.35
CA GLY A 235 1.05 -8.85 4.34
C GLY A 235 2.07 -9.75 5.06
N ASN A 236 3.32 -9.35 5.13
CA ASN A 236 4.39 -10.11 5.82
C ASN A 236 4.87 -9.42 7.10
N LEU A 237 4.20 -8.37 7.56
CA LEU A 237 4.60 -7.63 8.75
C LEU A 237 3.93 -8.22 10.00
N ASP A 238 4.75 -8.68 10.96
CA ASP A 238 4.26 -9.20 12.23
C ASP A 238 3.59 -8.10 13.05
N GLY A 239 2.50 -8.46 13.74
CA GLY A 239 1.67 -7.52 14.50
C GLY A 239 0.41 -7.07 13.74
N ILE A 240 0.33 -7.25 12.43
CA ILE A 240 -0.91 -7.09 11.66
C ILE A 240 -1.83 -8.28 11.93
N MET A 241 -3.15 -8.01 12.02
CA MET A 241 -4.18 -9.04 12.19
C MET A 241 -4.02 -10.16 11.16
N PRO A 242 -4.03 -11.43 11.59
CA PRO A 242 -3.75 -12.56 10.71
C PRO A 242 -4.63 -12.65 9.46
N SER A 243 -5.94 -12.37 9.59
CA SER A 243 -6.86 -12.33 8.45
C SER A 243 -6.48 -11.26 7.43
N ALA A 244 -6.07 -10.08 7.89
CA ALA A 244 -5.64 -8.98 7.03
C ALA A 244 -4.34 -9.33 6.28
N ARG A 245 -3.38 -9.96 6.96
CA ARG A 245 -2.16 -10.48 6.33
C ARG A 245 -2.48 -11.49 5.24
N ALA A 246 -3.35 -12.45 5.55
CA ALA A 246 -3.78 -13.47 4.60
C ALA A 246 -4.42 -12.86 3.35
N GLU A 247 -5.29 -11.86 3.52
CA GLU A 247 -5.97 -11.17 2.42
C GLU A 247 -4.99 -10.48 1.46
N ILE A 248 -3.97 -9.80 2.01
CA ILE A 248 -2.92 -9.16 1.22
C ILE A 248 -2.05 -10.22 0.52
N ASN A 249 -1.59 -11.23 1.25
CA ASN A 249 -0.72 -12.27 0.71
C ASN A 249 -1.41 -13.11 -0.37
N GLU A 250 -2.70 -13.41 -0.21
CA GLU A 250 -3.47 -14.10 -1.23
C GLU A 250 -3.65 -13.25 -2.51
N ALA A 251 -3.81 -11.92 -2.37
CA ALA A 251 -3.87 -11.03 -3.52
C ALA A 251 -2.53 -11.00 -4.27
N ARG A 252 -1.38 -10.88 -3.55
CA ARG A 252 -0.03 -10.94 -4.13
C ARG A 252 0.22 -12.24 -4.86
N PHE A 253 -0.01 -13.34 -4.18
CA PHE A 253 0.16 -14.68 -4.72
C PHE A 253 -0.63 -14.91 -6.02
N ARG A 254 -1.91 -14.50 -6.05
CA ARG A 254 -2.74 -14.63 -7.26
C ARG A 254 -2.20 -13.79 -8.43
N LYS A 255 -1.78 -12.55 -8.15
CA LYS A 255 -1.18 -11.67 -9.15
C LYS A 255 0.10 -12.23 -9.73
N ASP A 256 0.98 -12.79 -8.87
CA ASP A 256 2.22 -13.41 -9.30
C ASP A 256 1.98 -14.64 -10.18
N LEU A 257 1.06 -15.52 -9.77
CA LEU A 257 0.69 -16.70 -10.55
C LEU A 257 0.13 -16.33 -11.93
N GLU A 258 -0.75 -15.33 -11.99
CA GLU A 258 -1.29 -14.82 -13.26
C GLU A 258 -0.17 -14.20 -14.12
N GLY A 259 0.71 -13.43 -13.52
CA GLY A 259 1.87 -12.80 -14.19
C GLY A 259 2.80 -13.83 -14.81
N LEU A 260 3.16 -14.87 -14.07
CA LEU A 260 3.99 -15.96 -14.56
C LEU A 260 3.34 -16.73 -15.72
N LYS A 261 2.05 -17.08 -15.59
CA LYS A 261 1.29 -17.76 -16.65
C LYS A 261 1.20 -16.89 -17.91
N ARG A 262 0.93 -15.61 -17.76
CA ARG A 262 0.91 -14.67 -18.89
C ARG A 262 2.28 -14.57 -19.55
N ARG A 263 3.35 -14.43 -18.77
CA ARG A 263 4.72 -14.35 -19.31
C ARG A 263 5.11 -15.61 -20.11
N LYS A 264 4.77 -16.78 -19.59
CA LYS A 264 4.97 -18.05 -20.32
C LYS A 264 4.22 -18.06 -21.65
N GLN A 265 2.95 -17.62 -21.64
CA GLN A 265 2.14 -17.57 -22.87
C GLN A 265 2.73 -16.60 -23.90
N GLU A 266 3.21 -15.41 -23.48
CA GLU A 266 3.87 -14.45 -24.36
C GLU A 266 5.12 -15.04 -25.05
N ILE A 267 5.93 -15.82 -24.32
CA ILE A 267 7.09 -16.50 -24.89
C ILE A 267 6.66 -17.52 -25.94
N LEU A 268 5.65 -18.33 -25.62
CA LEU A 268 5.12 -19.36 -26.54
C LEU A 268 4.51 -18.73 -27.80
N ASP A 269 3.76 -17.64 -27.68
CA ASP A 269 3.16 -16.93 -28.79
C ASP A 269 4.22 -16.34 -29.72
N LYS A 270 5.24 -15.71 -29.18
CA LYS A 270 6.38 -15.21 -29.95
C LYS A 270 7.14 -16.33 -30.68
N ALA A 271 7.34 -17.46 -30.02
CA ALA A 271 7.99 -18.63 -30.62
C ALA A 271 7.13 -19.23 -31.76
N ALA A 272 5.80 -19.27 -31.56
CA ALA A 272 4.86 -19.73 -32.59
C ALA A 272 4.85 -18.79 -33.83
N GLU A 273 4.92 -17.48 -33.61
CA GLU A 273 5.01 -16.50 -34.72
C GLU A 273 6.32 -16.64 -35.51
N ARG A 274 7.46 -16.85 -34.82
CA ARG A 274 8.73 -17.17 -35.50
C ARG A 274 8.61 -18.44 -36.32
N GLY A 275 8.01 -19.48 -35.78
CA GLY A 275 7.77 -20.74 -36.50
C GLY A 275 6.94 -20.56 -37.77
N LYS A 276 5.89 -19.73 -37.73
CA LYS A 276 5.09 -19.38 -38.91
C LYS A 276 5.88 -18.63 -39.97
N ASN A 277 6.74 -17.70 -39.55
CA ASN A 277 7.58 -16.92 -40.47
C ASN A 277 8.66 -17.79 -41.15
N ILE A 278 9.28 -18.70 -40.40
CA ILE A 278 10.23 -19.68 -40.96
C ILE A 278 9.51 -20.60 -41.94
N SER A 279 8.31 -21.09 -41.67
CA SER A 279 7.51 -21.94 -42.57
C SER A 279 7.06 -21.21 -43.82
N ARG A 280 6.89 -19.88 -43.80
CA ARG A 280 6.57 -19.05 -44.97
C ARG A 280 7.80 -18.85 -45.89
N VAL A 281 9.00 -18.87 -45.32
CA VAL A 281 10.28 -18.69 -46.07
C VAL A 281 10.76 -20.02 -46.64
N SER A 282 10.48 -21.13 -45.97
CA SER A 282 10.73 -22.49 -46.43
C SER A 282 9.49 -23.15 -46.99
N GLN A 283 9.01 -22.62 -48.11
CA GLN A 283 7.91 -23.22 -48.87
C GLN A 283 8.42 -24.50 -49.52
N ASP A 284 8.62 -25.53 -48.77
CA ASP A 284 8.47 -26.93 -49.15
C ASP A 284 9.02 -27.88 -48.10
N LEU A 285 8.28 -28.97 -47.89
CA LEU A 285 8.68 -30.17 -47.17
C LEU A 285 8.38 -30.18 -45.66
N TYR A 286 7.25 -30.79 -45.34
CA TYR A 286 6.76 -31.22 -44.01
C TYR A 286 6.06 -30.20 -43.15
N GLY A 287 4.74 -30.17 -43.34
CA GLY A 287 3.77 -29.37 -42.65
C GLY A 287 3.63 -29.68 -41.14
N SER A 288 3.95 -28.75 -40.37
CA SER A 288 3.35 -28.29 -39.10
C SER A 288 4.20 -27.13 -38.62
N PRO A 289 3.63 -26.02 -38.16
CA PRO A 289 4.42 -24.93 -37.60
C PRO A 289 5.13 -25.44 -36.35
N ARG A 290 6.44 -25.61 -36.41
CA ARG A 290 7.27 -25.95 -35.26
C ARG A 290 7.43 -24.69 -34.41
N ILE A 291 7.02 -24.78 -33.16
CA ILE A 291 7.35 -23.77 -32.16
C ILE A 291 8.87 -23.78 -31.99
N THR A 292 9.53 -22.67 -32.33
CA THR A 292 10.98 -22.56 -32.25
C THR A 292 11.35 -21.69 -31.08
N LEU A 293 11.67 -22.31 -29.95
CA LEU A 293 12.21 -21.67 -28.76
C LEU A 293 13.70 -21.50 -28.85
N THR A 294 14.24 -20.40 -28.35
CA THR A 294 15.68 -20.22 -28.13
C THR A 294 16.10 -20.86 -26.81
N ASP A 295 17.40 -21.12 -26.62
CA ASP A 295 17.92 -21.69 -25.38
C ASP A 295 17.61 -20.81 -24.16
N ASP A 296 17.59 -19.47 -24.31
CA ASP A 296 17.27 -18.55 -23.24
C ASP A 296 15.77 -18.58 -22.91
N GLU A 297 14.89 -18.70 -23.91
CA GLU A 297 13.46 -18.87 -23.70
C GLU A 297 13.11 -20.21 -23.02
N ILE A 298 13.84 -21.27 -23.34
CA ILE A 298 13.70 -22.56 -22.67
C ILE A 298 14.06 -22.42 -21.18
N LYS A 299 15.19 -21.82 -20.86
CA LYS A 299 15.61 -21.56 -19.48
C LYS A 299 14.61 -20.68 -18.72
N GLU A 300 14.07 -19.64 -19.40
CA GLU A 300 13.07 -18.77 -18.80
C GLU A 300 11.77 -19.54 -18.51
N ILE A 301 11.30 -20.39 -19.45
CA ILE A 301 10.12 -21.24 -19.25
C ILE A 301 10.36 -22.22 -18.10
N ASP A 302 11.52 -22.91 -18.05
CA ASP A 302 11.85 -23.83 -16.96
C ASP A 302 11.81 -23.13 -15.59
N SER A 303 12.35 -21.91 -15.51
CA SER A 303 12.28 -21.09 -14.29
C SER A 303 10.85 -20.71 -13.93
N ILE A 304 10.04 -20.31 -14.92
CA ILE A 304 8.62 -19.99 -14.71
C ILE A 304 7.86 -21.23 -14.25
N ASP A 305 8.10 -22.39 -14.85
CA ASP A 305 7.42 -23.65 -14.49
C ASP A 305 7.74 -24.10 -13.07
N ALA A 306 8.99 -23.96 -12.64
CA ALA A 306 9.39 -24.23 -11.27
C ALA A 306 8.64 -23.33 -10.27
N LYS A 307 8.59 -22.01 -10.54
CA LYS A 307 7.85 -21.06 -9.71
C LYS A 307 6.34 -21.32 -9.74
N CYS A 308 5.77 -21.61 -10.90
CA CYS A 308 4.36 -21.97 -11.04
C CYS A 308 4.01 -23.22 -10.22
N SER A 309 4.89 -24.22 -10.15
CA SER A 309 4.69 -25.44 -9.36
C SER A 309 4.54 -25.14 -7.87
N ASP A 310 5.38 -24.24 -7.32
CA ASP A 310 5.25 -23.78 -5.94
C ASP A 310 3.92 -23.04 -5.72
N LEU A 311 3.58 -22.10 -6.60
CA LEU A 311 2.36 -21.31 -6.47
C LEU A 311 1.09 -22.15 -6.67
N GLU A 312 1.10 -23.14 -7.54
CA GLU A 312 -0.01 -24.07 -7.73
C GLU A 312 -0.21 -24.95 -6.49
N SER A 313 0.88 -25.36 -5.84
CA SER A 313 0.80 -26.09 -4.55
C SER A 313 0.18 -25.23 -3.44
N ILE A 314 0.52 -23.95 -3.36
CA ILE A 314 -0.15 -22.99 -2.46
C ILE A 314 -1.63 -22.90 -2.80
N ASN A 315 -1.98 -22.65 -4.06
CA ASN A 315 -3.36 -22.52 -4.52
C ASN A 315 -4.21 -23.76 -4.20
N ASP A 316 -3.66 -24.94 -4.39
CA ASP A 316 -4.38 -26.19 -4.11
C ASP A 316 -4.51 -26.45 -2.61
N THR A 317 -3.55 -26.00 -1.82
CA THR A 317 -3.61 -26.05 -0.36
C THR A 317 -4.68 -25.09 0.17
N LEU A 318 -4.78 -23.87 -0.37
CA LEU A 318 -5.77 -22.88 0.04
C LEU A 318 -7.22 -23.25 -0.34
N LYS A 319 -7.42 -24.12 -1.33
CA LYS A 319 -8.74 -24.64 -1.69
C LYS A 319 -9.24 -25.73 -0.71
N LYS A 320 -8.36 -26.31 0.08
CA LYS A 320 -8.73 -27.34 1.05
C LYS A 320 -9.54 -26.73 2.19
N LYS A 321 -10.53 -27.50 2.65
CA LYS A 321 -11.34 -27.16 3.82
C LYS A 321 -11.23 -28.27 4.84
N TYR A 322 -11.04 -27.93 6.09
CA TYR A 322 -10.85 -28.85 7.20
C TYR A 322 -11.93 -28.67 8.28
N GLY A 323 -13.18 -28.59 7.86
CA GLY A 323 -14.34 -28.37 8.70
C GLY A 323 -15.28 -27.30 8.17
N GLU A 324 -16.28 -26.94 8.96
CA GLU A 324 -17.26 -25.92 8.62
C GLU A 324 -16.87 -24.54 9.19
N GLY A 325 -17.34 -23.47 8.52
CA GLY A 325 -17.15 -22.10 8.98
C GLY A 325 -15.70 -21.61 8.94
N PRO A 326 -15.38 -20.53 9.67
CA PRO A 326 -14.04 -19.95 9.69
C PRO A 326 -12.97 -20.90 10.20
N ASN A 327 -13.30 -21.74 11.17
CA ASN A 327 -12.38 -22.73 11.76
C ASN A 327 -11.92 -23.82 10.78
N GLY A 328 -12.62 -24.03 9.67
CA GLY A 328 -12.25 -24.99 8.64
C GLY A 328 -11.49 -24.40 7.46
N GLN A 329 -11.26 -23.11 7.44
CA GLN A 329 -10.61 -22.42 6.32
C GLN A 329 -9.10 -22.47 6.41
N THR A 330 -8.46 -22.39 5.24
CA THR A 330 -7.00 -22.23 5.12
C THR A 330 -6.69 -20.82 4.64
N HIS A 331 -5.62 -20.25 5.20
CA HIS A 331 -5.20 -18.87 4.94
C HIS A 331 -3.71 -18.79 4.64
N LEU A 332 -3.32 -17.97 3.68
CA LEU A 332 -1.92 -17.71 3.36
C LEU A 332 -1.35 -16.65 4.29
N TYR A 333 -0.85 -17.09 5.44
CA TYR A 333 -0.36 -16.19 6.50
C TYR A 333 0.93 -15.46 6.14
N LEU A 334 1.84 -16.12 5.39
CA LEU A 334 3.08 -15.54 4.89
C LEU A 334 3.30 -15.98 3.44
N TYR A 335 3.73 -15.05 2.60
CA TYR A 335 4.11 -15.29 1.22
C TYR A 335 5.32 -14.46 0.83
N ASP A 336 6.41 -15.16 0.50
CA ASP A 336 7.65 -14.58 0.01
C ASP A 336 8.10 -15.36 -1.24
N PRO A 337 7.88 -14.80 -2.44
CA PRO A 337 8.20 -15.49 -3.68
C PRO A 337 9.70 -15.51 -3.93
N ALA A 338 10.17 -16.57 -4.58
CA ALA A 338 11.54 -16.65 -5.07
C ALA A 338 11.83 -15.52 -6.06
N ASN A 339 12.83 -14.69 -5.77
CA ASN A 339 13.26 -13.58 -6.62
C ASN A 339 14.70 -13.70 -7.12
N GLY A 340 15.41 -14.78 -6.74
CA GLY A 340 16.78 -15.08 -7.13
C GLY A 340 17.86 -14.29 -6.38
N GLN A 341 17.48 -13.51 -5.37
CA GLN A 341 18.43 -12.83 -4.48
C GLN A 341 18.92 -13.78 -3.38
N PRO A 342 20.10 -13.53 -2.78
CA PRO A 342 20.59 -14.33 -1.67
C PRO A 342 19.56 -14.39 -0.52
N GLY A 343 19.17 -15.61 -0.12
CA GLY A 343 18.15 -15.87 0.89
C GLY A 343 16.70 -15.90 0.36
N HIS A 344 16.49 -15.59 -0.91
CA HIS A 344 15.19 -15.63 -1.59
C HIS A 344 15.25 -16.44 -2.89
N GLU A 345 16.05 -17.50 -2.90
CA GLU A 345 16.19 -18.40 -4.07
C GLU A 345 14.97 -19.30 -4.26
N MET A 346 14.23 -19.53 -3.18
CA MET A 346 13.04 -20.38 -3.16
C MET A 346 11.83 -19.61 -2.65
N THR A 347 10.64 -20.07 -3.01
CA THR A 347 9.39 -19.56 -2.46
C THR A 347 9.22 -20.00 -1.01
N HIS A 348 8.93 -19.04 -0.11
CA HIS A 348 8.56 -19.32 1.27
C HIS A 348 7.07 -19.03 1.47
N ALA A 349 6.38 -19.93 2.15
CA ALA A 349 4.98 -19.77 2.46
C ALA A 349 4.65 -20.36 3.84
N ALA A 350 3.78 -19.69 4.58
CA ALA A 350 3.14 -20.24 5.76
C ALA A 350 1.62 -20.26 5.55
N VAL A 351 1.03 -21.43 5.73
CA VAL A 351 -0.41 -21.64 5.64
C VAL A 351 -0.95 -21.94 7.04
N ALA A 352 -2.01 -21.24 7.40
CA ALA A 352 -2.74 -21.43 8.63
C ALA A 352 -4.07 -22.15 8.38
N VAL A 353 -4.50 -22.97 9.34
CA VAL A 353 -5.80 -23.67 9.33
C VAL A 353 -6.61 -23.23 10.54
N GLY A 354 -7.74 -22.59 10.30
CA GLY A 354 -8.64 -22.12 11.34
C GLY A 354 -8.74 -20.61 11.43
N ASP A 355 -9.54 -20.15 12.40
CA ASP A 355 -9.72 -18.71 12.69
C ASP A 355 -8.57 -18.23 13.59
N LEU A 356 -7.54 -17.65 12.97
CA LEU A 356 -6.37 -17.14 13.70
C LEU A 356 -6.64 -15.85 14.47
N ASP A 357 -7.69 -15.10 14.12
CA ASP A 357 -8.00 -13.82 14.78
C ASP A 357 -8.64 -14.05 16.15
N ASN A 358 -9.33 -15.19 16.32
CA ASN A 358 -10.06 -15.53 17.54
C ASN A 358 -9.57 -16.84 18.19
N ALA A 359 -8.39 -17.33 17.82
CA ALA A 359 -7.86 -18.58 18.35
C ALA A 359 -7.31 -18.40 19.79
N ASP A 360 -7.79 -19.18 20.74
CA ASP A 360 -7.26 -19.23 22.11
C ASP A 360 -5.84 -19.83 22.15
N HIS A 361 -5.54 -20.76 21.24
CA HIS A 361 -4.26 -21.43 21.14
C HIS A 361 -3.80 -21.55 19.69
N VAL A 362 -2.52 -21.30 19.42
CA VAL A 362 -1.89 -21.47 18.12
C VAL A 362 -0.73 -22.45 18.22
N ALA A 363 -0.73 -23.45 17.35
CA ALA A 363 0.39 -24.36 17.20
C ALA A 363 1.11 -24.07 15.87
N THR A 364 2.42 -23.88 15.94
CA THR A 364 3.25 -23.63 14.76
C THR A 364 4.12 -24.87 14.48
N TYR A 365 4.06 -25.36 13.25
CA TYR A 365 4.93 -26.41 12.77
C TYR A 365 5.96 -25.83 11.79
N MET A 366 7.22 -26.03 12.08
CA MET A 366 8.33 -25.63 11.21
C MET A 366 8.97 -26.88 10.59
N PRO A 367 8.97 -26.98 9.25
CA PRO A 367 9.52 -28.16 8.58
C PRO A 367 11.04 -28.21 8.69
N GLY A 368 11.58 -29.42 8.45
CA GLY A 368 13.01 -29.66 8.41
C GLY A 368 13.69 -29.08 7.16
N LYS A 369 15.03 -29.19 7.14
CA LYS A 369 15.86 -28.79 6.00
C LYS A 369 15.43 -29.54 4.72
N ASP A 370 15.61 -28.88 3.58
CA ASP A 370 15.32 -29.42 2.24
C ASP A 370 13.81 -29.60 1.94
N THR A 371 12.94 -28.95 2.71
CA THR A 371 11.50 -28.93 2.46
C THR A 371 11.16 -27.82 1.46
N THR A 372 10.40 -28.15 0.42
CA THR A 372 9.95 -27.20 -0.60
C THR A 372 8.44 -26.99 -0.54
N VAL A 373 7.97 -25.85 -1.03
CA VAL A 373 6.54 -25.52 -1.06
C VAL A 373 5.77 -26.57 -1.88
N HIS A 374 6.18 -26.83 -3.13
CA HIS A 374 5.48 -27.79 -4.00
C HIS A 374 5.55 -29.25 -3.49
N GLY A 375 6.65 -29.61 -2.81
CA GLY A 375 6.84 -31.01 -2.35
C GLY A 375 6.13 -31.36 -1.05
N SER A 376 5.85 -30.37 -0.20
CA SER A 376 5.54 -30.67 1.20
C SER A 376 4.39 -29.88 1.80
N LEU A 377 4.08 -28.67 1.32
CA LEU A 377 3.13 -27.74 1.95
C LEU A 377 1.76 -28.40 2.18
N GLY A 378 1.19 -29.01 1.15
CA GLY A 378 -0.14 -29.62 1.23
C GLY A 378 -0.23 -30.77 2.23
N GLY A 379 0.79 -31.64 2.30
CA GLY A 379 0.84 -32.75 3.25
C GLY A 379 1.03 -32.30 4.70
N MET A 380 1.84 -31.27 4.91
CA MET A 380 2.04 -30.66 6.23
C MET A 380 0.78 -29.97 6.74
N THR A 381 0.09 -29.25 5.86
CA THR A 381 -1.20 -28.62 6.19
C THR A 381 -2.23 -29.65 6.60
N ASP A 382 -2.31 -30.80 5.89
CA ASP A 382 -3.19 -31.91 6.25
C ASP A 382 -2.85 -32.50 7.64
N GLN A 383 -1.56 -32.58 8.00
CA GLN A 383 -1.13 -33.05 9.32
C GLN A 383 -1.53 -32.06 10.43
N MET A 384 -1.33 -30.77 10.20
CA MET A 384 -1.69 -29.74 11.16
C MET A 384 -3.21 -29.65 11.37
N ALA A 385 -4.00 -29.80 10.32
CA ALA A 385 -5.45 -29.85 10.41
C ALA A 385 -5.93 -31.03 11.27
N ARG A 386 -5.33 -32.24 11.11
CA ARG A 386 -5.63 -33.39 11.94
C ARG A 386 -5.21 -33.19 13.40
N LEU A 387 -4.11 -32.51 13.66
CA LEU A 387 -3.67 -32.17 15.01
C LEU A 387 -4.68 -31.24 15.69
N LYS A 388 -5.11 -30.20 14.98
CA LYS A 388 -6.15 -29.27 15.43
C LYS A 388 -7.44 -30.01 15.79
N GLU A 389 -7.98 -30.82 14.90
CA GLU A 389 -9.19 -31.62 15.14
C GLU A 389 -9.10 -32.47 16.40
N ARG A 390 -7.93 -33.08 16.68
CA ARG A 390 -7.70 -33.89 17.89
C ARG A 390 -7.57 -33.03 19.16
N SER A 391 -7.22 -31.79 19.07
CA SER A 391 -7.10 -30.88 20.22
C SER A 391 -8.44 -30.26 20.62
N GLU A 392 -9.43 -30.29 19.74
CA GLU A 392 -10.79 -29.79 19.97
C GLU A 392 -11.74 -30.87 20.53
N THR A 393 -11.31 -32.13 20.59
CA THR A 393 -12.02 -33.27 21.17
C THR A 393 -11.52 -33.60 22.56
#